data_6d68cb048efa0aeeaf89a3938d37747d
#
_entry.id   6d68cb048efa0aeeaf89a3938d37747d
#
_cell.length_a   1.000
_cell.length_b   1.000
_cell.length_c   1.000
_cell.angle_alpha   90.00
_cell.angle_beta   90.00
_cell.angle_gamma   90.00
#
_symmetry.space_group_name_H-M   'P 1'
#
loop_
_entity.id
_entity.type
_entity.pdbx_description
1 polymer ?
#
loop_
_entity_poly.entity_id
_entity_poly.type
_entity_poly.pdbx_seq_one_letter_code
_entity_poly.pdbx_strand_id
1 'polypeptide(L)'
;MVLVLVGLGVAIVAAERVWLAARLPLWLDETWTAAIVSAPDWRSFGREVYLDVNAPLYYLLMRAWSGLFGLSDFALRLPTLLAILAAGLIAARARLPGLSREASLAWGALVFFWWGVGVFLDARCYGLLLLISVCQCIAYARLMQKPNLAAAVLWVALSGLAVLCQYYAALIGLAQGVIYLAVHRGRAVKTWPAVLLLAPVLGWISIHASRLKDYARPDVAWHSRVDAVLAIDFSSFTLGAFSLALTGSAILIVAAAAVIPRLSGRAARDDDAPGSPHLWAVAGAGLLTLALALLSGVLRPSLTARYLVPIAPSMLLGLVLCARATAGARAAYAALALTYLGFALAPADQRPYGNEQASAFLMSKRVSDVVFIWDHPAARIMDPGSLRRVGAVFFRRAGDPARITPLIVEAGDDPNRLALAAAAGPRPGVIWIFDRTSNTAARTAPPRFTQLDPHWSCRLFGDDQTGSVACYRRTGS
;
A
#
# COMPACT_ATOMS: atom_id res chain seq x y z
N MET A 1 8.18 -5.72 -32.31
CA MET A 1 8.22 -6.92 -31.45
C MET A 1 8.09 -6.56 -29.96
N VAL A 2 9.03 -5.82 -29.36
CA VAL A 2 8.98 -5.50 -27.91
C VAL A 2 7.68 -4.84 -27.46
N LEU A 3 7.17 -3.83 -28.17
CA LEU A 3 5.91 -3.16 -27.84
C LEU A 3 4.70 -4.12 -27.88
N VAL A 4 4.69 -5.09 -28.77
CA VAL A 4 3.65 -6.13 -28.85
C VAL A 4 3.74 -7.05 -27.62
N LEU A 5 4.96 -7.47 -27.25
CA LEU A 5 5.19 -8.30 -26.07
C LEU A 5 4.79 -7.58 -24.78
N VAL A 6 5.15 -6.31 -24.63
CA VAL A 6 4.77 -5.49 -23.48
C VAL A 6 3.26 -5.29 -23.45
N GLY A 7 2.61 -5.00 -24.57
CA GLY A 7 1.15 -4.86 -24.66
C GLY A 7 0.41 -6.16 -24.32
N LEU A 8 0.88 -7.29 -24.83
CA LEU A 8 0.35 -8.60 -24.45
C LEU A 8 0.58 -8.89 -22.97
N GLY A 9 1.77 -8.58 -22.46
CA GLY A 9 2.09 -8.71 -21.04
C GLY A 9 1.15 -7.88 -20.14
N VAL A 10 0.84 -6.64 -20.53
CA VAL A 10 -0.16 -5.82 -19.81
C VAL A 10 -1.52 -6.51 -19.78
N ALA A 11 -1.97 -7.07 -20.92
CA ALA A 11 -3.25 -7.76 -20.97
C ALA A 11 -3.26 -9.03 -20.10
N ILE A 12 -2.20 -9.82 -20.14
CA ILE A 12 -2.07 -11.06 -19.35
C ILE A 12 -2.05 -10.73 -17.85
N VAL A 13 -1.19 -9.81 -17.41
CA VAL A 13 -1.10 -9.41 -15.99
C VAL A 13 -2.41 -8.80 -15.52
N ALA A 14 -3.05 -7.93 -16.31
CA ALA A 14 -4.35 -7.37 -15.95
C ALA A 14 -5.42 -8.47 -15.80
N ALA A 15 -5.51 -9.42 -16.74
CA ALA A 15 -6.46 -10.54 -16.67
C ALA A 15 -6.21 -11.41 -15.44
N GLU A 16 -4.95 -11.76 -15.15
CA GLU A 16 -4.57 -12.50 -13.95
C GLU A 16 -5.01 -11.77 -12.67
N ARG A 17 -4.74 -10.46 -12.57
CA ARG A 17 -5.11 -9.67 -11.39
C ARG A 17 -6.62 -9.56 -11.22
N VAL A 18 -7.37 -9.40 -12.30
CA VAL A 18 -8.84 -9.44 -12.26
C VAL A 18 -9.34 -10.81 -11.77
N TRP A 19 -8.75 -11.89 -12.27
CA TRP A 19 -9.08 -13.24 -11.85
C TRP A 19 -8.78 -13.49 -10.36
N LEU A 20 -7.61 -13.07 -9.88
CA LEU A 20 -7.24 -13.18 -8.47
C LEU A 20 -8.16 -12.31 -7.59
N ALA A 21 -8.45 -11.07 -8.01
CA ALA A 21 -9.35 -10.16 -7.28
C ALA A 21 -10.74 -10.74 -7.08
N ALA A 22 -11.23 -11.53 -8.06
CA ALA A 22 -12.53 -12.16 -7.98
C ALA A 22 -12.55 -13.42 -7.09
N ARG A 23 -11.41 -14.07 -6.87
CA ARG A 23 -11.34 -15.37 -6.19
C ARG A 23 -10.79 -15.32 -4.78
N LEU A 24 -9.78 -14.46 -4.54
CA LEU A 24 -9.16 -14.38 -3.24
C LEU A 24 -10.07 -13.66 -2.22
N PRO A 25 -10.19 -14.17 -0.99
CA PRO A 25 -10.88 -13.47 0.08
C PRO A 25 -10.17 -12.18 0.46
N LEU A 26 -10.89 -11.26 1.10
CA LEU A 26 -10.28 -10.08 1.70
C LEU A 26 -9.33 -10.50 2.83
N TRP A 27 -8.14 -9.95 2.83
CA TRP A 27 -7.25 -10.11 3.96
C TRP A 27 -7.52 -9.04 5.03
N LEU A 28 -6.85 -9.14 6.19
CA LEU A 28 -7.19 -8.35 7.37
C LEU A 28 -7.29 -6.84 7.10
N ASP A 29 -6.30 -6.23 6.42
CA ASP A 29 -6.35 -4.79 6.15
C ASP A 29 -7.49 -4.39 5.21
N GLU A 30 -7.88 -5.25 4.26
CA GLU A 30 -9.02 -5.01 3.37
C GLU A 30 -10.34 -5.10 4.10
N THR A 31 -10.44 -5.96 5.14
CA THR A 31 -11.66 -6.06 5.94
C THR A 31 -11.95 -4.78 6.72
N TRP A 32 -10.90 -4.02 7.12
CA TRP A 32 -11.09 -2.69 7.68
C TRP A 32 -11.76 -1.74 6.68
N THR A 33 -11.29 -1.73 5.42
CA THR A 33 -11.96 -0.93 4.37
C THR A 33 -13.42 -1.34 4.24
N ALA A 34 -13.70 -2.64 4.10
CA ALA A 34 -15.06 -3.16 3.98
C ALA A 34 -15.94 -2.77 5.19
N ALA A 35 -15.41 -2.88 6.40
CA ALA A 35 -16.11 -2.54 7.65
C ALA A 35 -16.43 -1.03 7.73
N ILE A 36 -15.46 -0.17 7.38
CA ILE A 36 -15.63 1.29 7.41
C ILE A 36 -16.69 1.73 6.38
N VAL A 37 -16.56 1.27 5.13
CA VAL A 37 -17.47 1.72 4.05
C VAL A 37 -18.87 1.11 4.16
N SER A 38 -19.06 0.02 4.91
CA SER A 38 -20.35 -0.58 5.19
C SER A 38 -21.09 0.07 6.36
N ALA A 39 -20.55 1.12 6.97
CA ALA A 39 -21.24 1.87 8.03
C ALA A 39 -22.64 2.33 7.56
N PRO A 40 -23.67 2.25 8.43
CA PRO A 40 -25.06 2.42 8.00
C PRO A 40 -25.37 3.84 7.49
N ASP A 41 -24.75 4.84 8.07
CA ASP A 41 -25.00 6.26 7.78
C ASP A 41 -23.69 7.06 7.72
N TRP A 42 -23.78 8.32 7.27
CA TRP A 42 -22.62 9.21 7.11
C TRP A 42 -21.97 9.59 8.45
N ARG A 43 -22.74 9.67 9.55
CA ARG A 43 -22.19 9.98 10.87
C ARG A 43 -21.34 8.83 11.38
N SER A 44 -21.86 7.61 11.30
CA SER A 44 -21.15 6.38 11.65
C SER A 44 -19.91 6.20 10.77
N PHE A 45 -20.04 6.43 9.46
CA PHE A 45 -18.91 6.40 8.53
C PHE A 45 -17.83 7.41 8.89
N GLY A 46 -18.20 8.67 9.14
CA GLY A 46 -17.23 9.72 9.53
C GLY A 46 -16.51 9.38 10.84
N ARG A 47 -17.24 8.79 11.82
CA ARG A 47 -16.64 8.28 13.05
C ARG A 47 -15.61 7.18 12.77
N GLU A 48 -15.94 6.20 11.93
CA GLU A 48 -15.02 5.11 11.60
C GLU A 48 -13.76 5.61 10.88
N VAL A 49 -13.92 6.55 9.94
CA VAL A 49 -12.79 7.20 9.25
C VAL A 49 -11.90 7.95 10.24
N TYR A 50 -12.48 8.62 11.23
CA TYR A 50 -11.71 9.31 12.29
C TYR A 50 -10.97 8.32 13.21
N LEU A 51 -11.58 7.17 13.51
CA LEU A 51 -10.99 6.17 14.39
C LEU A 51 -9.84 5.39 13.75
N ASP A 52 -9.81 5.31 12.43
CA ASP A 52 -8.74 4.61 11.70
C ASP A 52 -7.46 5.47 11.62
N VAL A 53 -6.32 4.82 11.40
CA VAL A 53 -5.01 5.48 11.28
C VAL A 53 -4.78 6.12 9.90
N ASN A 54 -5.54 5.72 8.90
CA ASN A 54 -5.35 6.15 7.53
C ASN A 54 -6.08 7.48 7.23
N ALA A 55 -5.64 8.13 6.16
CA ALA A 55 -6.21 9.38 5.69
C ALA A 55 -7.57 9.17 4.99
N PRO A 56 -8.46 10.18 4.92
CA PRO A 56 -9.89 10.01 4.63
C PRO A 56 -10.25 9.80 3.17
N LEU A 57 -9.41 10.27 2.21
CA LEU A 57 -9.77 10.36 0.80
C LEU A 57 -10.16 9.02 0.19
N TYR A 58 -9.39 7.98 0.50
CA TYR A 58 -9.67 6.65 -0.03
C TYR A 58 -11.00 6.11 0.47
N TYR A 59 -11.32 6.27 1.74
CA TYR A 59 -12.59 5.81 2.32
C TYR A 59 -13.79 6.58 1.75
N LEU A 60 -13.66 7.88 1.53
CA LEU A 60 -14.69 8.68 0.86
C LEU A 60 -14.97 8.17 -0.56
N LEU A 61 -13.91 7.91 -1.33
CA LEU A 61 -14.05 7.32 -2.66
C LEU A 61 -14.71 5.94 -2.60
N MET A 62 -14.25 5.08 -1.69
CA MET A 62 -14.78 3.73 -1.54
C MET A 62 -16.22 3.70 -1.03
N ARG A 63 -16.63 4.67 -0.19
CA ARG A 63 -18.02 4.82 0.23
C ARG A 63 -18.94 5.15 -0.94
N ALA A 64 -18.54 6.10 -1.78
CA ALA A 64 -19.28 6.44 -3.00
C ALA A 64 -19.31 5.25 -3.98
N TRP A 65 -18.16 4.61 -4.18
CA TRP A 65 -18.02 3.44 -5.04
C TRP A 65 -18.90 2.27 -4.61
N SER A 66 -18.86 1.92 -3.33
CA SER A 66 -19.63 0.80 -2.78
C SER A 66 -21.15 1.05 -2.84
N GLY A 67 -21.58 2.29 -2.80
CA GLY A 67 -22.98 2.68 -3.02
C GLY A 67 -23.46 2.39 -4.46
N LEU A 68 -22.55 2.36 -5.45
CA LEU A 68 -22.87 2.08 -6.85
C LEU A 68 -22.68 0.61 -7.23
N PHE A 69 -21.61 -0.02 -6.73
CA PHE A 69 -21.14 -1.34 -7.18
C PHE A 69 -21.23 -2.42 -6.09
N GLY A 70 -21.69 -2.07 -4.89
CA GLY A 70 -21.82 -2.99 -3.77
C GLY A 70 -20.52 -3.27 -3.02
N LEU A 71 -20.58 -4.22 -2.09
CA LEU A 71 -19.54 -4.56 -1.12
C LEU A 71 -18.88 -5.92 -1.39
N SER A 72 -19.02 -6.49 -2.58
CA SER A 72 -18.32 -7.73 -2.90
C SER A 72 -16.81 -7.51 -2.90
N ASP A 73 -16.03 -8.55 -2.61
CA ASP A 73 -14.58 -8.46 -2.53
C ASP A 73 -13.96 -7.97 -3.84
N PHE A 74 -14.52 -8.41 -4.97
CA PHE A 74 -14.12 -7.93 -6.29
C PHE A 74 -14.46 -6.44 -6.48
N ALA A 75 -15.68 -6.03 -6.13
CA ALA A 75 -16.09 -4.64 -6.27
C ALA A 75 -15.20 -3.69 -5.44
N LEU A 76 -14.79 -4.12 -4.24
CA LEU A 76 -13.90 -3.33 -3.38
C LEU A 76 -12.47 -3.20 -3.93
N ARG A 77 -11.99 -4.18 -4.70
CA ARG A 77 -10.65 -4.18 -5.31
C ARG A 77 -10.58 -3.48 -6.66
N LEU A 78 -11.70 -3.43 -7.37
CA LEU A 78 -11.73 -2.89 -8.74
C LEU A 78 -11.18 -1.45 -8.87
N PRO A 79 -11.45 -0.51 -7.95
CA PRO A 79 -10.84 0.83 -8.01
C PRO A 79 -9.31 0.82 -7.98
N THR A 80 -8.70 -0.08 -7.21
CA THR A 80 -7.24 -0.25 -7.17
C THR A 80 -6.71 -0.71 -8.51
N LEU A 81 -7.30 -1.73 -9.12
CA LEU A 81 -6.91 -2.25 -10.44
C LEU A 81 -7.02 -1.17 -11.53
N LEU A 82 -8.12 -0.41 -11.54
CA LEU A 82 -8.34 0.69 -12.48
C LEU A 82 -7.32 1.81 -12.28
N ALA A 83 -7.02 2.16 -11.03
CA ALA A 83 -6.05 3.21 -10.71
C ALA A 83 -4.63 2.84 -11.18
N ILE A 84 -4.22 1.59 -11.01
CA ILE A 84 -2.89 1.13 -11.45
C ILE A 84 -2.79 1.11 -12.97
N LEU A 85 -3.81 0.61 -13.66
CA LEU A 85 -3.86 0.66 -15.12
C LEU A 85 -3.79 2.11 -15.62
N ALA A 86 -4.57 3.00 -15.01
CA ALA A 86 -4.55 4.42 -15.33
C ALA A 86 -3.18 5.07 -15.07
N ALA A 87 -2.51 4.73 -13.96
CA ALA A 87 -1.18 5.22 -13.64
C ALA A 87 -0.16 4.84 -14.73
N GLY A 88 -0.11 3.57 -15.12
CA GLY A 88 0.75 3.09 -16.19
C GLY A 88 0.45 3.78 -17.54
N LEU A 89 -0.83 3.89 -17.90
CA LEU A 89 -1.26 4.55 -19.15
C LEU A 89 -0.93 6.04 -19.17
N ILE A 90 -1.11 6.76 -18.07
CA ILE A 90 -0.78 8.19 -17.95
C ILE A 90 0.73 8.39 -18.05
N ALA A 91 1.52 7.59 -17.35
CA ALA A 91 2.99 7.64 -17.46
C ALA A 91 3.47 7.33 -18.88
N ALA A 92 2.90 6.31 -19.55
CA ALA A 92 3.24 5.94 -20.93
C ALA A 92 2.87 7.03 -21.96
N ARG A 93 1.88 7.85 -21.66
CA ARG A 93 1.44 8.96 -22.50
C ARG A 93 1.98 10.32 -22.07
N ALA A 94 2.81 10.36 -21.04
CA ALA A 94 3.36 11.61 -20.52
C ALA A 94 4.17 12.32 -21.62
N ARG A 95 3.73 13.55 -21.95
CA ARG A 95 4.44 14.43 -22.88
C ARG A 95 5.19 15.48 -22.07
N LEU A 96 6.39 15.09 -21.63
CA LEU A 96 7.28 15.98 -20.89
C LEU A 96 8.44 16.37 -21.81
N PRO A 97 8.77 17.67 -21.91
CA PRO A 97 9.93 18.11 -22.67
C PRO A 97 11.20 17.36 -22.23
N GLY A 98 11.97 16.92 -23.20
CA GLY A 98 13.15 16.12 -22.91
C GLY A 98 12.89 14.66 -22.52
N LEU A 99 11.67 14.17 -22.50
CA LEU A 99 11.35 12.75 -22.35
C LEU A 99 10.87 12.19 -23.69
N SER A 100 11.64 11.28 -24.30
CA SER A 100 11.27 10.65 -25.57
C SER A 100 10.01 9.78 -25.41
N ARG A 101 9.35 9.48 -26.55
CA ARG A 101 8.19 8.59 -26.54
C ARG A 101 8.54 7.20 -26.00
N GLU A 102 9.69 6.67 -26.38
CA GLU A 102 10.18 5.37 -25.91
C GLU A 102 10.45 5.38 -24.40
N ALA A 103 11.03 6.45 -23.87
CA ALA A 103 11.25 6.63 -22.44
C ALA A 103 9.92 6.73 -21.66
N SER A 104 8.92 7.46 -22.21
CA SER A 104 7.58 7.52 -21.59
C SER A 104 6.91 6.14 -21.58
N LEU A 105 6.99 5.39 -22.68
CA LEU A 105 6.46 4.03 -22.75
C LEU A 105 7.16 3.09 -21.76
N ALA A 106 8.49 3.19 -21.65
CA ALA A 106 9.26 2.43 -20.66
C ALA A 106 8.81 2.78 -19.23
N TRP A 107 8.72 4.09 -18.91
CA TRP A 107 8.24 4.54 -17.60
C TRP A 107 6.85 4.00 -17.28
N GLY A 108 5.91 4.08 -18.21
CA GLY A 108 4.57 3.54 -18.04
C GLY A 108 4.55 2.02 -17.84
N ALA A 109 5.37 1.28 -18.58
CA ALA A 109 5.53 -0.16 -18.41
C ALA A 109 6.10 -0.50 -17.03
N LEU A 110 7.16 0.21 -16.59
CA LEU A 110 7.72 0.01 -15.27
C LEU A 110 6.70 0.31 -14.17
N VAL A 111 5.95 1.41 -14.26
CA VAL A 111 4.88 1.77 -13.30
C VAL A 111 3.80 0.69 -13.26
N PHE A 112 3.37 0.16 -14.41
CA PHE A 112 2.34 -0.86 -14.45
C PHE A 112 2.83 -2.22 -13.91
N PHE A 113 4.04 -2.63 -14.30
CA PHE A 113 4.63 -3.90 -13.86
C PHE A 113 5.38 -3.79 -12.53
N TRP A 114 5.41 -2.60 -11.91
CA TRP A 114 6.06 -2.43 -10.62
C TRP A 114 5.44 -3.38 -9.60
N TRP A 115 6.14 -4.44 -9.33
CA TRP A 115 5.68 -5.57 -8.54
C TRP A 115 5.62 -5.28 -7.03
N GLY A 116 6.04 -4.05 -6.61
CA GLY A 116 5.88 -3.50 -5.28
C GLY A 116 4.50 -3.63 -4.69
N VAL A 117 3.63 -4.03 -5.51
CA VAL A 117 2.26 -4.12 -5.20
C VAL A 117 1.84 -5.59 -5.12
N GLY A 118 2.33 -6.34 -4.13
CA GLY A 118 1.52 -7.37 -3.49
C GLY A 118 0.17 -6.77 -3.06
N VAL A 119 0.13 -5.47 -3.04
CA VAL A 119 -0.88 -4.45 -2.91
C VAL A 119 -1.72 -4.23 -4.20
N PHE A 120 -1.41 -4.80 -5.36
CA PHE A 120 -2.20 -4.65 -6.60
C PHE A 120 -3.62 -5.17 -6.49
N LEU A 121 -3.86 -6.04 -5.53
CA LEU A 121 -5.16 -6.62 -5.30
C LEU A 121 -5.88 -5.99 -4.11
N ASP A 122 -5.22 -5.12 -3.35
CA ASP A 122 -5.76 -4.66 -2.09
C ASP A 122 -6.86 -3.60 -2.28
N ALA A 123 -7.98 -3.82 -1.63
CA ALA A 123 -8.96 -2.77 -1.36
C ALA A 123 -8.41 -1.75 -0.35
N ARG A 124 -7.25 -1.13 -0.71
CA ARG A 124 -6.50 -0.14 0.08
C ARG A 124 -6.10 1.05 -0.77
N CYS A 125 -5.68 2.12 -0.13
CA CYS A 125 -5.40 3.40 -0.79
C CYS A 125 -4.23 3.39 -1.79
N TYR A 126 -3.42 2.36 -1.84
CA TYR A 126 -2.11 2.39 -2.52
C TYR A 126 -2.19 2.48 -4.05
N GLY A 127 -3.16 1.84 -4.69
CA GLY A 127 -3.35 1.99 -6.14
C GLY A 127 -3.76 3.41 -6.53
N LEU A 128 -4.68 4.01 -5.77
CA LEU A 128 -5.06 5.42 -5.94
C LEU A 128 -3.88 6.35 -5.68
N LEU A 129 -3.10 6.07 -4.65
CA LEU A 129 -1.91 6.83 -4.30
C LEU A 129 -0.86 6.78 -5.41
N LEU A 130 -0.64 5.61 -6.03
CA LEU A 130 0.26 5.47 -7.18
C LEU A 130 -0.20 6.34 -8.36
N LEU A 131 -1.50 6.32 -8.68
CA LEU A 131 -2.08 7.15 -9.73
C LEU A 131 -1.86 8.65 -9.46
N ILE A 132 -2.21 9.10 -8.25
CA ILE A 132 -2.03 10.50 -7.85
C ILE A 132 -0.53 10.88 -7.93
N SER A 133 0.37 9.99 -7.51
CA SER A 133 1.81 10.25 -7.50
C SER A 133 2.41 10.34 -8.92
N VAL A 134 1.92 9.55 -9.88
CA VAL A 134 2.29 9.71 -11.31
C VAL A 134 1.84 11.07 -11.81
N CYS A 135 0.60 11.46 -11.56
CA CYS A 135 0.07 12.76 -11.94
C CYS A 135 0.87 13.90 -11.27
N GLN A 136 1.22 13.76 -9.99
CA GLN A 136 2.04 14.69 -9.23
C GLN A 136 3.44 14.84 -9.84
N CYS A 137 4.11 13.74 -10.22
CA CYS A 137 5.41 13.77 -10.91
C CYS A 137 5.34 14.58 -12.22
N ILE A 138 4.28 14.36 -13.01
CA ILE A 138 4.08 15.08 -14.28
C ILE A 138 3.82 16.58 -14.02
N ALA A 139 2.95 16.91 -13.04
CA ALA A 139 2.66 18.29 -12.67
C ALA A 139 3.93 19.00 -12.15
N TYR A 140 4.70 18.31 -11.30
CA TYR A 140 5.94 18.84 -10.76
C TYR A 140 7.00 19.07 -11.85
N ALA A 141 7.19 18.13 -12.80
CA ALA A 141 8.10 18.32 -13.93
C ALA A 141 7.74 19.56 -14.76
N ARG A 142 6.44 19.79 -15.00
CA ARG A 142 5.95 21.01 -15.70
C ARG A 142 6.20 22.27 -14.90
N LEU A 143 5.98 22.24 -13.58
CA LEU A 143 6.25 23.36 -12.68
C LEU A 143 7.74 23.69 -12.67
N MET A 144 8.60 22.67 -12.58
CA MET A 144 10.05 22.84 -12.62
C MET A 144 10.55 23.41 -13.95
N GLN A 145 9.90 23.07 -15.06
CA GLN A 145 10.25 23.60 -16.38
C GLN A 145 9.83 25.07 -16.54
N LYS A 146 8.59 25.39 -16.17
CA LYS A 146 8.02 26.73 -16.31
C LYS A 146 7.21 27.09 -15.07
N PRO A 147 7.82 27.80 -14.10
CA PRO A 147 7.13 28.25 -12.90
C PRO A 147 5.97 29.17 -13.25
N ASN A 148 4.75 28.74 -12.99
CA ASN A 148 3.54 29.56 -13.11
C ASN A 148 2.48 29.07 -12.11
N LEU A 149 1.51 29.93 -11.82
CA LEU A 149 0.49 29.65 -10.80
C LEU A 149 -0.35 28.41 -11.14
N ALA A 150 -0.75 28.23 -12.41
CA ALA A 150 -1.59 27.10 -12.79
C ALA A 150 -0.88 25.75 -12.59
N ALA A 151 0.41 25.65 -12.97
CA ALA A 151 1.21 24.46 -12.71
C ALA A 151 1.40 24.21 -11.21
N ALA A 152 1.63 25.27 -10.42
CA ALA A 152 1.73 25.18 -8.97
C ALA A 152 0.42 24.72 -8.33
N VAL A 153 -0.73 25.27 -8.74
CA VAL A 153 -2.06 24.86 -8.28
C VAL A 153 -2.27 23.36 -8.53
N LEU A 154 -1.98 22.88 -9.73
CA LEU A 154 -2.15 21.47 -10.06
C LEU A 154 -1.23 20.59 -9.22
N TRP A 155 0.05 20.96 -9.07
CA TRP A 155 1.00 20.20 -8.26
C TRP A 155 0.61 20.19 -6.78
N VAL A 156 0.25 21.34 -6.19
CA VAL A 156 -0.15 21.43 -4.78
C VAL A 156 -1.45 20.67 -4.53
N ALA A 157 -2.43 20.78 -5.43
CA ALA A 157 -3.69 20.01 -5.32
C ALA A 157 -3.42 18.50 -5.31
N LEU A 158 -2.61 18.00 -6.24
CA LEU A 158 -2.24 16.59 -6.29
C LEU A 158 -1.43 16.16 -5.06
N SER A 159 -0.53 17.02 -4.55
CA SER A 159 0.19 16.78 -3.31
C SER A 159 -0.76 16.69 -2.11
N GLY A 160 -1.73 17.58 -2.02
CA GLY A 160 -2.76 17.55 -0.98
C GLY A 160 -3.63 16.29 -1.05
N LEU A 161 -4.07 15.89 -2.24
CA LEU A 161 -4.81 14.64 -2.45
C LEU A 161 -3.98 13.41 -2.06
N ALA A 162 -2.67 13.39 -2.38
CA ALA A 162 -1.78 12.32 -1.98
C ALA A 162 -1.68 12.21 -0.45
N VAL A 163 -1.56 13.34 0.26
CA VAL A 163 -1.53 13.37 1.74
C VAL A 163 -2.86 12.93 2.34
N LEU A 164 -4.00 13.34 1.76
CA LEU A 164 -5.33 12.90 2.17
C LEU A 164 -5.60 11.43 1.80
N CYS A 165 -4.77 10.82 0.96
CA CYS A 165 -4.78 9.40 0.66
C CYS A 165 -3.87 8.62 1.65
N GLN A 166 -2.65 9.15 1.92
CA GLN A 166 -1.67 8.55 2.83
C GLN A 166 -0.69 9.61 3.34
N TYR A 167 -0.54 9.73 4.67
CA TYR A 167 0.20 10.85 5.30
C TYR A 167 1.68 10.93 4.92
N TYR A 168 2.35 9.79 4.70
CA TYR A 168 3.76 9.78 4.27
C TYR A 168 3.99 10.42 2.89
N ALA A 169 2.93 10.60 2.08
CA ALA A 169 3.02 11.36 0.84
C ALA A 169 3.38 12.86 1.06
N ALA A 170 3.28 13.35 2.28
CA ALA A 170 3.78 14.69 2.63
C ALA A 170 5.29 14.82 2.40
N LEU A 171 6.07 13.74 2.59
CA LEU A 171 7.52 13.76 2.41
C LEU A 171 7.92 14.02 0.96
N ILE A 172 7.24 13.41 -0.03
CA ILE A 172 7.54 13.68 -1.44
C ILE A 172 7.13 15.11 -1.83
N GLY A 173 5.99 15.60 -1.33
CA GLY A 173 5.58 16.99 -1.52
C GLY A 173 6.59 17.98 -0.93
N LEU A 174 7.09 17.70 0.27
CA LEU A 174 8.14 18.49 0.94
C LEU A 174 9.45 18.48 0.13
N ALA A 175 9.95 17.32 -0.27
CA ALA A 175 11.17 17.18 -1.04
C ALA A 175 11.08 17.94 -2.37
N GLN A 176 9.96 17.81 -3.08
CA GLN A 176 9.67 18.54 -4.30
C GLN A 176 9.64 20.04 -4.05
N GLY A 177 8.98 20.49 -2.98
CA GLY A 177 8.91 21.89 -2.59
C GLY A 177 10.29 22.49 -2.28
N VAL A 178 11.12 21.78 -1.52
CA VAL A 178 12.50 22.20 -1.20
C VAL A 178 13.33 22.36 -2.48
N ILE A 179 13.30 21.39 -3.39
CA ILE A 179 14.02 21.48 -4.67
C ILE A 179 13.48 22.63 -5.52
N TYR A 180 12.15 22.80 -5.57
CA TYR A 180 11.52 23.88 -6.31
C TYR A 180 11.98 25.27 -5.82
N LEU A 181 11.99 25.47 -4.49
CA LEU A 181 12.46 26.71 -3.87
C LEU A 181 13.95 26.93 -4.12
N ALA A 182 14.78 25.89 -4.01
CA ALA A 182 16.22 25.98 -4.22
C ALA A 182 16.56 26.37 -5.67
N VAL A 183 15.82 25.82 -6.66
CA VAL A 183 16.09 26.08 -8.09
C VAL A 183 15.50 27.42 -8.54
N HIS A 184 14.27 27.74 -8.18
CA HIS A 184 13.56 28.91 -8.72
C HIS A 184 13.66 30.15 -7.81
N ARG A 185 14.08 30.00 -6.53
CA ARG A 185 14.32 31.10 -5.59
C ARG A 185 13.19 32.13 -5.58
N GLY A 186 13.48 33.42 -5.82
CA GLY A 186 12.49 34.49 -5.81
C GLY A 186 11.34 34.34 -6.84
N ARG A 187 11.54 33.56 -7.93
CA ARG A 187 10.46 33.28 -8.88
C ARG A 187 9.38 32.37 -8.26
N ALA A 188 9.74 31.55 -7.30
CA ALA A 188 8.82 30.67 -6.59
C ALA A 188 7.78 31.46 -5.77
N VAL A 189 8.13 32.66 -5.33
CA VAL A 189 7.21 33.55 -4.55
C VAL A 189 5.94 33.84 -5.34
N LYS A 190 6.00 33.93 -6.68
CA LYS A 190 4.82 34.19 -7.52
C LYS A 190 3.81 33.06 -7.50
N THR A 191 4.18 31.88 -7.03
CA THR A 191 3.30 30.68 -6.99
C THR A 191 2.77 30.36 -5.58
N TRP A 192 3.14 31.18 -4.56
CA TRP A 192 2.74 30.95 -3.17
C TRP A 192 1.22 30.78 -2.98
N PRO A 193 0.30 31.47 -3.74
CA PRO A 193 -1.13 31.32 -3.50
C PRO A 193 -1.63 29.89 -3.68
N ALA A 194 -0.91 29.05 -4.45
CA ALA A 194 -1.26 27.65 -4.61
C ALA A 194 -1.24 26.89 -3.27
N VAL A 195 -0.37 27.29 -2.31
CA VAL A 195 -0.24 26.66 -1.00
C VAL A 195 -1.55 26.72 -0.19
N LEU A 196 -2.40 27.71 -0.44
CA LEU A 196 -3.71 27.83 0.22
C LEU A 196 -4.61 26.60 -0.02
N LEU A 197 -4.38 25.84 -1.11
CA LEU A 197 -5.09 24.57 -1.36
C LEU A 197 -4.76 23.49 -0.35
N LEU A 198 -3.71 23.66 0.46
CA LEU A 198 -3.42 22.74 1.56
C LEU A 198 -4.27 22.98 2.82
N ALA A 199 -5.07 24.05 2.87
CA ALA A 199 -5.91 24.35 4.03
C ALA A 199 -6.83 23.20 4.45
N PRO A 200 -7.55 22.49 3.54
CA PRO A 200 -8.35 21.33 3.90
C PRO A 200 -7.51 20.17 4.47
N VAL A 201 -6.27 19.99 3.93
CA VAL A 201 -5.34 18.97 4.41
C VAL A 201 -4.90 19.26 5.83
N LEU A 202 -4.51 20.51 6.10
CA LEU A 202 -4.10 20.98 7.43
C LEU A 202 -5.27 20.92 8.42
N GLY A 203 -6.47 21.28 7.98
CA GLY A 203 -7.69 21.17 8.78
C GLY A 203 -7.95 19.72 9.20
N TRP A 204 -7.88 18.77 8.25
CA TRP A 204 -8.03 17.35 8.58
C TRP A 204 -6.93 16.83 9.52
N ILE A 205 -5.66 17.13 9.23
CA ILE A 205 -4.54 16.72 10.08
C ILE A 205 -4.70 17.24 11.49
N SER A 206 -5.14 18.50 11.66
CA SER A 206 -5.38 19.11 12.97
C SER A 206 -6.43 18.36 13.78
N ILE A 207 -7.53 17.95 13.12
CA ILE A 207 -8.60 17.16 13.74
C ILE A 207 -8.08 15.74 14.09
N HIS A 208 -7.32 15.12 13.18
CA HIS A 208 -6.88 13.73 13.31
C HIS A 208 -5.61 13.55 14.15
N ALA A 209 -4.92 14.66 14.50
CA ALA A 209 -3.61 14.62 15.19
C ALA A 209 -3.64 13.90 16.53
N SER A 210 -4.73 14.02 17.29
CA SER A 210 -4.90 13.31 18.57
C SER A 210 -4.90 11.81 18.37
N ARG A 211 -5.64 11.34 17.37
CA ARG A 211 -5.75 9.92 17.04
C ARG A 211 -4.42 9.35 16.53
N LEU A 212 -3.71 10.10 15.68
CA LEU A 212 -2.37 9.70 15.22
C LEU A 212 -1.37 9.59 16.37
N LYS A 213 -1.49 10.42 17.42
CA LYS A 213 -0.67 10.30 18.63
C LYS A 213 -0.96 8.99 19.38
N ASP A 214 -2.21 8.54 19.45
CA ASP A 214 -2.56 7.26 20.09
C ASP A 214 -1.88 6.09 19.38
N TYR A 215 -1.92 6.04 18.05
CA TYR A 215 -1.23 5.00 17.26
C TYR A 215 0.30 5.08 17.35
N ALA A 216 0.83 6.23 17.68
CA ALA A 216 2.26 6.46 17.79
C ALA A 216 2.81 6.14 19.20
N ARG A 217 1.98 5.69 20.12
CA ARG A 217 2.41 5.28 21.46
C ARG A 217 3.30 4.04 21.39
N PRO A 218 4.36 3.92 22.19
CA PRO A 218 5.29 2.78 22.14
C PRO A 218 4.62 1.41 22.42
N ASP A 219 3.55 1.39 23.24
CA ASP A 219 2.81 0.19 23.59
C ASP A 219 1.79 -0.24 22.53
N VAL A 220 1.54 0.60 21.52
CA VAL A 220 0.60 0.37 20.42
C VAL A 220 1.34 0.24 19.09
N ALA A 221 2.46 0.94 18.92
CA ALA A 221 3.22 0.94 17.67
C ALA A 221 3.73 -0.47 17.32
N TRP A 222 3.49 -0.89 16.08
CA TRP A 222 3.85 -2.23 15.58
C TRP A 222 5.03 -2.20 14.59
N HIS A 223 5.54 -1.02 14.27
CA HIS A 223 6.65 -0.87 13.34
C HIS A 223 8.00 -1.12 14.03
N SER A 224 8.93 -1.75 13.31
CA SER A 224 10.33 -1.85 13.71
C SER A 224 11.08 -0.56 13.42
N ARG A 225 12.13 -0.29 14.17
CA ARG A 225 13.11 0.73 13.76
C ARG A 225 13.82 0.26 12.49
N VAL A 226 14.08 1.21 11.60
CA VAL A 226 14.82 0.91 10.37
C VAL A 226 16.28 0.65 10.73
N ASP A 227 16.73 -0.56 10.46
CA ASP A 227 18.11 -1.00 10.46
C ASP A 227 18.67 -1.07 9.02
N ALA A 228 19.87 -1.59 8.84
CA ALA A 228 20.49 -1.70 7.54
C ALA A 228 19.73 -2.67 6.60
N VAL A 229 19.17 -3.75 7.12
CA VAL A 229 18.41 -4.74 6.33
C VAL A 229 17.09 -4.11 5.85
N LEU A 230 16.33 -3.53 6.77
CA LEU A 230 15.08 -2.83 6.41
C LEU A 230 15.33 -1.64 5.49
N ALA A 231 16.46 -0.93 5.61
CA ALA A 231 16.81 0.15 4.70
C ALA A 231 17.04 -0.36 3.27
N ILE A 232 17.69 -1.51 3.11
CA ILE A 232 17.86 -2.18 1.81
C ILE A 232 16.50 -2.62 1.26
N ASP A 233 15.67 -3.27 2.07
CA ASP A 233 14.34 -3.74 1.68
C ASP A 233 13.43 -2.60 1.25
N PHE A 234 13.41 -1.51 2.01
CA PHE A 234 12.61 -0.32 1.68
C PHE A 234 13.12 0.40 0.43
N SER A 235 14.42 0.46 0.24
CA SER A 235 15.02 1.00 -0.99
C SER A 235 14.68 0.12 -2.20
N SER A 236 14.81 -1.20 -2.05
CA SER A 236 14.43 -2.17 -3.05
C SER A 236 12.93 -2.08 -3.39
N PHE A 237 12.07 -1.89 -2.39
CA PHE A 237 10.65 -1.72 -2.62
C PHE A 237 10.32 -0.58 -3.59
N THR A 238 11.01 0.53 -3.54
CA THR A 238 10.74 1.68 -4.43
C THR A 238 11.04 1.40 -5.90
N LEU A 239 11.94 0.46 -6.19
CA LEU A 239 12.35 0.08 -7.55
C LEU A 239 11.71 -1.24 -8.00
N GLY A 240 11.51 -2.20 -7.11
CA GLY A 240 11.10 -3.54 -7.50
C GLY A 240 10.55 -4.39 -6.36
N ALA A 241 9.74 -3.82 -5.46
CA ALA A 241 8.85 -4.58 -4.62
C ALA A 241 9.41 -5.69 -3.74
N PHE A 242 10.27 -5.41 -2.85
CA PHE A 242 10.90 -6.42 -1.99
C PHE A 242 11.78 -7.44 -2.75
N SER A 243 11.91 -7.34 -4.07
CA SER A 243 12.79 -8.22 -4.83
C SER A 243 14.15 -7.57 -5.04
N LEU A 244 15.13 -7.95 -4.23
CA LEU A 244 16.54 -7.59 -4.46
C LEU A 244 17.01 -8.07 -5.84
N ALA A 245 16.49 -9.20 -6.32
CA ALA A 245 16.78 -9.73 -7.64
C ALA A 245 16.28 -8.80 -8.76
N LEU A 246 15.05 -8.27 -8.64
CA LEU A 246 14.51 -7.31 -9.61
C LEU A 246 15.29 -5.99 -9.55
N THR A 247 15.53 -5.46 -8.35
CA THR A 247 16.29 -4.23 -8.15
C THR A 247 17.73 -4.37 -8.72
N GLY A 248 18.41 -5.45 -8.38
CA GLY A 248 19.76 -5.76 -8.89
C GLY A 248 19.77 -5.91 -10.41
N SER A 249 18.82 -6.63 -10.98
CA SER A 249 18.67 -6.79 -12.43
C SER A 249 18.46 -5.44 -13.12
N ALA A 250 17.60 -4.57 -12.57
CA ALA A 250 17.37 -3.25 -13.14
C ALA A 250 18.63 -2.38 -13.15
N ILE A 251 19.39 -2.37 -12.04
CA ILE A 251 20.67 -1.65 -11.94
C ILE A 251 21.69 -2.23 -12.93
N LEU A 252 21.82 -3.55 -13.01
CA LEU A 252 22.75 -4.21 -13.93
C LEU A 252 22.42 -3.93 -15.40
N ILE A 253 21.13 -3.89 -15.78
CA ILE A 253 20.70 -3.53 -17.14
C ILE A 253 21.16 -2.12 -17.49
N VAL A 254 20.97 -1.15 -16.58
CA VAL A 254 21.40 0.24 -16.80
C VAL A 254 22.92 0.33 -16.86
N ALA A 255 23.65 -0.34 -15.97
CA ALA A 255 25.10 -0.37 -15.98
C ALA A 255 25.66 -1.03 -17.26
N ALA A 256 25.11 -2.16 -17.67
CA ALA A 256 25.50 -2.83 -18.92
C ALA A 256 25.27 -1.95 -20.16
N ALA A 257 24.11 -1.27 -20.22
CA ALA A 257 23.78 -0.34 -21.29
C ALA A 257 24.74 0.87 -21.34
N ALA A 258 25.32 1.26 -20.21
CA ALA A 258 26.32 2.31 -20.15
C ALA A 258 27.72 1.84 -20.56
N VAL A 259 28.13 0.61 -20.27
CA VAL A 259 29.49 0.08 -20.44
C VAL A 259 29.67 -0.58 -21.80
N ILE A 260 28.76 -1.48 -22.22
CA ILE A 260 28.91 -2.31 -23.41
C ILE A 260 29.10 -1.48 -24.69
N PRO A 261 28.33 -0.42 -24.98
CA PRO A 261 28.54 0.39 -26.19
C PRO A 261 29.88 1.13 -26.21
N ARG A 262 30.36 1.58 -25.02
CA ARG A 262 31.67 2.23 -24.90
C ARG A 262 32.81 1.27 -25.23
N LEU A 263 32.71 0.03 -24.75
CA LEU A 263 33.70 -1.02 -25.08
C LEU A 263 33.69 -1.40 -26.59
N SER A 264 32.54 -1.25 -27.25
CA SER A 264 32.38 -1.51 -28.67
C SER A 264 32.70 -0.31 -29.58
N GLY A 265 33.29 0.76 -29.05
CA GLY A 265 33.65 1.97 -29.81
C GLY A 265 32.46 2.79 -30.34
N ARG A 266 31.23 2.50 -29.87
CA ARG A 266 30.04 3.27 -30.23
C ARG A 266 29.95 4.49 -29.33
N ALA A 267 30.21 5.66 -29.89
CA ALA A 267 29.99 6.93 -29.20
C ALA A 267 28.49 7.11 -28.86
N ALA A 268 28.20 7.75 -27.70
CA ALA A 268 26.85 8.22 -27.41
C ALA A 268 26.41 9.14 -28.58
N ARG A 269 25.17 8.97 -29.04
CA ARG A 269 24.63 9.88 -30.07
C ARG A 269 24.50 11.27 -29.47
N ASP A 270 25.03 12.29 -30.14
CA ASP A 270 24.92 13.71 -29.77
C ASP A 270 23.45 14.23 -29.69
N ASP A 271 22.49 13.49 -30.30
CA ASP A 271 21.06 13.84 -30.26
C ASP A 271 20.41 13.64 -28.89
N ASP A 272 21.07 12.97 -27.95
CA ASP A 272 20.61 12.82 -26.59
C ASP A 272 21.13 13.94 -25.68
N ALA A 273 20.59 15.16 -25.86
CA ALA A 273 20.85 16.25 -24.92
C ALA A 273 20.74 15.77 -23.45
N PRO A 274 21.68 16.18 -22.58
CA PRO A 274 21.66 15.76 -21.17
C PRO A 274 20.28 16.01 -20.62
N GLY A 275 19.71 14.96 -20.00
CA GLY A 275 18.31 14.91 -19.58
C GLY A 275 17.89 16.19 -18.91
N SER A 276 16.80 16.76 -19.38
CA SER A 276 16.31 18.06 -18.94
C SER A 276 16.31 18.19 -17.43
N PRO A 277 16.90 19.24 -16.84
CA PRO A 277 17.10 19.37 -15.39
C PRO A 277 15.82 19.18 -14.57
N HIS A 278 14.67 19.55 -15.13
CA HIS A 278 13.37 19.36 -14.49
C HIS A 278 12.96 17.89 -14.32
N LEU A 279 13.38 16.98 -15.20
CA LEU A 279 13.12 15.54 -15.04
C LEU A 279 14.04 14.95 -13.96
N TRP A 280 15.30 15.37 -13.91
CA TRP A 280 16.21 14.98 -12.85
C TRP A 280 15.79 15.53 -11.47
N ALA A 281 15.12 16.68 -11.43
CA ALA A 281 14.52 17.20 -10.20
C ALA A 281 13.40 16.28 -9.67
N VAL A 282 12.60 15.65 -10.56
CA VAL A 282 11.61 14.64 -10.14
C VAL A 282 12.29 13.42 -9.54
N ALA A 283 13.31 12.86 -10.20
CA ALA A 283 14.05 11.71 -9.70
C ALA A 283 14.79 12.03 -8.39
N GLY A 284 15.42 13.21 -8.31
CA GLY A 284 16.11 13.69 -7.11
C GLY A 284 15.16 13.88 -5.93
N ALA A 285 13.93 14.35 -6.18
CA ALA A 285 12.90 14.42 -5.13
C ALA A 285 12.54 13.03 -4.59
N GLY A 286 12.47 12.01 -5.44
CA GLY A 286 12.28 10.63 -5.02
C GLY A 286 13.41 10.14 -4.10
N LEU A 287 14.67 10.35 -4.48
CA LEU A 287 15.85 10.00 -3.67
C LEU A 287 15.88 10.75 -2.33
N LEU A 288 15.63 12.06 -2.35
CA LEU A 288 15.57 12.86 -1.12
C LEU A 288 14.45 12.37 -0.21
N THR A 289 13.29 12.03 -0.77
CA THR A 289 12.17 11.50 0.02
C THR A 289 12.51 10.15 0.63
N LEU A 290 13.16 9.25 -0.12
CA LEU A 290 13.61 7.97 0.41
C LEU A 290 14.56 8.18 1.60
N ALA A 291 15.54 9.06 1.45
CA ALA A 291 16.48 9.39 2.54
C ALA A 291 15.76 9.94 3.78
N LEU A 292 14.81 10.87 3.59
CA LEU A 292 14.01 11.43 4.70
C LEU A 292 13.12 10.36 5.36
N ALA A 293 12.51 9.47 4.58
CA ALA A 293 11.68 8.39 5.10
C ALA A 293 12.52 7.39 5.92
N LEU A 294 13.67 6.95 5.41
CA LEU A 294 14.59 6.07 6.12
C LEU A 294 15.09 6.72 7.41
N LEU A 295 15.50 7.99 7.35
CA LEU A 295 15.90 8.73 8.53
C LEU A 295 14.78 8.81 9.57
N SER A 296 13.55 9.08 9.15
CA SER A 296 12.39 9.10 10.06
C SER A 296 12.18 7.73 10.72
N GLY A 297 12.34 6.63 9.96
CA GLY A 297 12.20 5.26 10.46
C GLY A 297 13.32 4.84 11.42
N VAL A 298 14.55 5.37 11.24
CA VAL A 298 15.67 5.20 12.19
C VAL A 298 15.39 5.94 13.50
N LEU A 299 14.90 7.17 13.41
CA LEU A 299 14.61 8.00 14.59
C LEU A 299 13.40 7.50 15.36
N ARG A 300 12.36 7.04 14.65
CA ARG A 300 11.12 6.57 15.24
C ARG A 300 10.53 5.40 14.46
N PRO A 301 10.14 4.30 15.13
CA PRO A 301 9.50 3.17 14.46
C PRO A 301 8.10 3.55 13.98
N SER A 302 7.98 3.92 12.70
CA SER A 302 6.73 4.40 12.11
C SER A 302 6.62 4.11 10.60
N LEU A 303 7.66 3.50 9.99
CA LEU A 303 7.75 3.29 8.56
C LEU A 303 7.44 1.82 8.20
N THR A 304 6.64 1.65 7.16
CA THR A 304 6.51 0.37 6.44
C THR A 304 6.72 0.63 4.95
N ALA A 305 7.16 -0.39 4.22
CA ALA A 305 7.45 -0.27 2.79
C ALA A 305 6.27 0.30 1.97
N ARG A 306 5.05 -0.09 2.31
CA ARG A 306 3.83 0.40 1.63
C ARG A 306 3.66 1.93 1.67
N TYR A 307 4.22 2.60 2.66
CA TYR A 307 4.19 4.06 2.78
C TYR A 307 5.11 4.75 1.76
N LEU A 308 6.00 4.00 1.10
CA LEU A 308 6.91 4.49 0.08
C LEU A 308 6.33 4.44 -1.36
N VAL A 309 5.08 3.97 -1.52
CA VAL A 309 4.38 3.98 -2.83
C VAL A 309 4.47 5.33 -3.55
N PRO A 310 4.33 6.51 -2.88
CA PRO A 310 4.41 7.80 -3.56
C PRO A 310 5.77 8.09 -4.22
N ILE A 311 6.82 7.40 -3.77
CA ILE A 311 8.19 7.60 -4.27
C ILE A 311 8.43 6.81 -5.56
N ALA A 312 7.78 5.65 -5.72
CA ALA A 312 8.04 4.72 -6.81
C ALA A 312 8.00 5.37 -8.21
N PRO A 313 7.01 6.20 -8.59
CA PRO A 313 7.01 6.82 -9.91
C PRO A 313 8.24 7.70 -10.19
N SER A 314 8.74 8.42 -9.18
CA SER A 314 9.95 9.24 -9.28
C SER A 314 11.20 8.39 -9.43
N MET A 315 11.31 7.29 -8.67
CA MET A 315 12.45 6.36 -8.73
C MET A 315 12.49 5.61 -10.06
N LEU A 316 11.35 5.13 -10.54
CA LEU A 316 11.24 4.46 -11.84
C LEU A 316 11.53 5.41 -13.00
N LEU A 317 11.12 6.68 -12.91
CA LEU A 317 11.53 7.71 -13.87
C LEU A 317 13.05 7.91 -13.83
N GLY A 318 13.65 7.98 -12.64
CA GLY A 318 15.10 8.07 -12.47
C GLY A 318 15.83 6.92 -13.14
N LEU A 319 15.35 5.68 -13.01
CA LEU A 319 15.90 4.51 -13.67
C LEU A 319 15.85 4.63 -15.22
N VAL A 320 14.72 5.12 -15.75
CA VAL A 320 14.55 5.39 -17.19
C VAL A 320 15.48 6.49 -17.65
N LEU A 321 15.69 7.55 -16.87
CA LEU A 321 16.63 8.63 -17.19
C LEU A 321 18.09 8.16 -17.18
N CYS A 322 18.47 7.31 -16.23
CA CYS A 322 19.79 6.68 -16.20
C CYS A 322 20.00 5.81 -17.45
N ALA A 323 19.02 5.01 -17.84
CA ALA A 323 19.08 4.21 -19.06
C ALA A 323 19.18 5.09 -20.33
N ARG A 324 18.44 6.22 -20.37
CA ARG A 324 18.48 7.19 -21.46
C ARG A 324 19.88 7.77 -21.69
N ALA A 325 20.62 8.03 -20.63
CA ALA A 325 21.96 8.59 -20.69
C ALA A 325 23.01 7.61 -21.30
N THR A 326 22.58 6.43 -21.76
CA THR A 326 23.43 5.39 -22.28
C THR A 326 23.31 5.28 -23.82
N ALA A 327 24.37 4.89 -24.50
CA ALA A 327 24.33 4.60 -25.93
C ALA A 327 23.40 3.40 -26.28
N GLY A 328 23.05 2.57 -25.31
CA GLY A 328 22.17 1.42 -25.43
C GLY A 328 20.72 1.69 -24.96
N ALA A 329 20.27 2.94 -24.86
CA ALA A 329 19.00 3.34 -24.23
C ALA A 329 17.77 2.50 -24.66
N ARG A 330 17.56 2.28 -25.97
CA ARG A 330 16.42 1.49 -26.46
C ARG A 330 16.46 0.03 -26.00
N ALA A 331 17.65 -0.58 -26.01
CA ALA A 331 17.83 -1.94 -25.51
C ALA A 331 17.60 -2.02 -24.00
N ALA A 332 18.08 -1.01 -23.26
CA ALA A 332 17.85 -0.91 -21.83
C ALA A 332 16.36 -0.76 -21.49
N TYR A 333 15.60 0.08 -22.20
CA TYR A 333 14.16 0.20 -22.01
C TYR A 333 13.42 -1.11 -22.25
N ALA A 334 13.78 -1.82 -23.33
CA ALA A 334 13.20 -3.12 -23.64
C ALA A 334 13.53 -4.15 -22.56
N ALA A 335 14.80 -4.25 -22.15
CA ALA A 335 15.26 -5.16 -21.12
C ALA A 335 14.58 -4.87 -19.76
N LEU A 336 14.51 -3.61 -19.34
CA LEU A 336 13.81 -3.21 -18.13
C LEU A 336 12.33 -3.62 -18.17
N ALA A 337 11.61 -3.27 -19.24
CA ALA A 337 10.19 -3.59 -19.36
C ALA A 337 9.93 -5.11 -19.34
N LEU A 338 10.76 -5.91 -20.03
CA LEU A 338 10.63 -7.36 -20.03
C LEU A 338 11.02 -8.00 -18.68
N THR A 339 12.02 -7.44 -18.00
CA THR A 339 12.40 -7.90 -16.65
C THR A 339 11.26 -7.65 -15.66
N TYR A 340 10.70 -6.43 -15.64
CA TYR A 340 9.55 -6.12 -14.77
C TYR A 340 8.32 -6.95 -15.12
N LEU A 341 8.06 -7.19 -16.41
CA LEU A 341 6.99 -8.11 -16.83
C LEU A 341 7.24 -9.54 -16.30
N GLY A 342 8.45 -10.06 -16.43
CA GLY A 342 8.79 -11.40 -15.95
C GLY A 342 8.53 -11.55 -14.44
N PHE A 343 8.88 -10.55 -13.65
CA PHE A 343 8.58 -10.53 -12.21
C PHE A 343 7.08 -10.35 -11.92
N ALA A 344 6.37 -9.55 -12.73
CA ALA A 344 4.92 -9.37 -12.57
C ALA A 344 4.10 -10.64 -12.89
N LEU A 345 4.65 -11.53 -13.70
CA LEU A 345 4.07 -12.85 -14.02
C LEU A 345 4.48 -13.95 -13.01
N ALA A 346 5.39 -13.65 -12.07
CA ALA A 346 5.70 -14.59 -11.02
C ALA A 346 4.45 -14.87 -10.16
N PRO A 347 4.27 -16.11 -9.68
CA PRO A 347 3.12 -16.47 -8.85
C PRO A 347 3.00 -15.50 -7.66
N ALA A 348 1.83 -14.92 -7.48
CA ALA A 348 1.56 -14.11 -6.30
C ALA A 348 1.50 -15.03 -5.08
N ASP A 349 2.23 -14.68 -4.01
CA ASP A 349 2.16 -15.42 -2.76
C ASP A 349 0.73 -15.44 -2.23
N GLN A 350 0.28 -16.63 -1.85
CA GLN A 350 -1.00 -16.78 -1.18
C GLN A 350 -0.90 -16.15 0.21
N ARG A 351 -1.92 -15.38 0.56
CA ARG A 351 -1.93 -14.69 1.85
C ARG A 351 -2.24 -15.64 2.99
N PRO A 352 -1.40 -15.67 4.04
CA PRO A 352 -1.38 -16.77 5.01
C PRO A 352 -2.51 -16.76 6.05
N TYR A 353 -3.27 -15.66 6.19
CA TYR A 353 -4.14 -15.47 7.36
C TYR A 353 -5.28 -16.48 7.53
N GLY A 354 -5.70 -17.17 6.51
CA GLY A 354 -6.71 -18.23 6.59
C GLY A 354 -8.07 -17.82 7.19
N ASN A 355 -8.38 -16.53 7.27
CA ASN A 355 -9.55 -15.99 7.97
C ASN A 355 -10.87 -16.52 7.43
N GLU A 356 -10.98 -16.69 6.10
CA GLU A 356 -12.15 -17.24 5.45
C GLU A 356 -12.35 -18.72 5.81
N GLN A 357 -11.25 -19.50 5.76
CA GLN A 357 -11.31 -20.92 6.13
C GLN A 357 -11.66 -21.08 7.61
N ALA A 358 -11.14 -20.20 8.49
CA ALA A 358 -11.44 -20.20 9.91
C ALA A 358 -12.93 -19.90 10.16
N SER A 359 -13.49 -18.89 9.47
CA SER A 359 -14.91 -18.53 9.57
C SER A 359 -15.81 -19.65 9.03
N ALA A 360 -15.49 -20.20 7.85
CA ALA A 360 -16.21 -21.31 7.25
C ALA A 360 -16.18 -22.57 8.13
N PHE A 361 -15.04 -22.83 8.79
CA PHE A 361 -14.93 -23.92 9.76
C PHE A 361 -15.89 -23.73 10.95
N LEU A 362 -15.96 -22.55 11.57
CA LEU A 362 -16.89 -22.27 12.65
C LEU A 362 -18.34 -22.42 12.21
N MET A 363 -18.69 -21.93 11.02
CA MET A 363 -20.03 -22.08 10.45
C MET A 363 -20.38 -23.55 10.19
N SER A 364 -19.42 -24.37 9.74
CA SER A 364 -19.64 -25.83 9.59
C SER A 364 -19.94 -26.53 10.92
N LYS A 365 -19.55 -25.92 12.05
CA LYS A 365 -19.84 -26.40 13.41
C LYS A 365 -21.11 -25.77 13.99
N ARG A 366 -21.85 -24.97 13.17
CA ARG A 366 -23.10 -24.29 13.55
C ARG A 366 -22.92 -23.37 14.77
N VAL A 367 -21.75 -22.71 14.87
CA VAL A 367 -21.49 -21.71 15.89
C VAL A 367 -22.39 -20.50 15.65
N SER A 368 -23.07 -20.01 16.68
CA SER A 368 -24.00 -18.86 16.60
C SER A 368 -23.41 -17.57 17.19
N ASP A 369 -22.49 -17.72 18.14
CA ASP A 369 -21.88 -16.62 18.89
C ASP A 369 -20.36 -16.76 18.84
N VAL A 370 -19.68 -15.75 18.30
CA VAL A 370 -18.24 -15.78 18.09
C VAL A 370 -17.58 -14.66 18.87
N VAL A 371 -16.66 -15.02 19.74
CA VAL A 371 -15.68 -14.08 20.31
C VAL A 371 -14.64 -13.81 19.28
N PHE A 372 -14.47 -12.55 18.90
CA PHE A 372 -13.50 -12.08 17.90
C PHE A 372 -12.33 -11.42 18.61
N ILE A 373 -11.14 -11.97 18.42
CA ILE A 373 -9.89 -11.45 18.97
C ILE A 373 -8.96 -11.07 17.84
N TRP A 374 -8.57 -9.83 17.80
CA TRP A 374 -7.41 -9.39 17.01
C TRP A 374 -6.23 -9.23 17.96
N ASP A 375 -5.32 -10.21 17.95
CA ASP A 375 -4.14 -10.22 18.81
C ASP A 375 -3.07 -9.28 18.23
N HIS A 376 -3.28 -8.01 18.43
CA HIS A 376 -2.45 -6.94 17.95
C HIS A 376 -2.46 -5.76 18.92
N PRO A 377 -1.33 -5.11 19.21
CA PRO A 377 -1.28 -3.99 20.15
C PRO A 377 -2.25 -2.85 19.83
N ALA A 378 -2.45 -2.56 18.54
CA ALA A 378 -3.40 -1.53 18.12
C ALA A 378 -4.85 -1.87 18.47
N ALA A 379 -5.20 -3.14 18.72
CA ALA A 379 -6.54 -3.51 19.16
C ALA A 379 -6.97 -2.82 20.46
N ARG A 380 -6.01 -2.50 21.35
CA ARG A 380 -6.25 -1.82 22.63
C ARG A 380 -6.83 -0.42 22.49
N ILE A 381 -6.58 0.23 21.36
CA ILE A 381 -7.10 1.58 21.09
C ILE A 381 -8.23 1.58 20.05
N MET A 382 -8.68 0.39 19.63
CA MET A 382 -9.79 0.27 18.69
C MET A 382 -11.14 0.38 19.40
N ASP A 383 -12.13 0.90 18.68
CA ASP A 383 -13.51 0.88 19.11
C ASP A 383 -14.07 -0.55 19.00
N PRO A 384 -14.71 -1.09 20.07
CA PRO A 384 -15.31 -2.43 20.01
C PRO A 384 -16.34 -2.60 18.89
N GLY A 385 -17.07 -1.53 18.54
CA GLY A 385 -18.01 -1.54 17.41
C GLY A 385 -17.31 -1.71 16.05
N SER A 386 -16.14 -1.11 15.88
CA SER A 386 -15.30 -1.27 14.69
C SER A 386 -14.79 -2.70 14.57
N LEU A 387 -14.26 -3.26 15.67
CA LEU A 387 -13.81 -4.67 15.71
C LEU A 387 -14.96 -5.64 15.43
N ARG A 388 -16.17 -5.35 15.93
CA ARG A 388 -17.37 -6.17 15.63
C ARG A 388 -17.65 -6.18 14.13
N ARG A 389 -17.60 -5.03 13.45
CA ARG A 389 -17.83 -4.96 12.00
C ARG A 389 -16.75 -5.68 11.22
N VAL A 390 -15.49 -5.55 11.62
CA VAL A 390 -14.38 -6.31 10.98
C VAL A 390 -14.64 -7.81 11.13
N GLY A 391 -14.95 -8.29 12.32
CA GLY A 391 -15.29 -9.68 12.54
C GLY A 391 -16.47 -10.14 11.67
N ALA A 392 -17.54 -9.32 11.56
CA ALA A 392 -18.70 -9.65 10.72
C ALA A 392 -18.33 -9.78 9.22
N VAL A 393 -17.36 -9.02 8.71
CA VAL A 393 -16.91 -9.14 7.32
C VAL A 393 -16.35 -10.54 7.04
N PHE A 394 -15.62 -11.16 7.97
CA PHE A 394 -15.08 -12.49 7.78
C PHE A 394 -16.16 -13.57 7.65
N PHE A 395 -17.32 -13.40 8.31
CA PHE A 395 -18.43 -14.34 8.24
C PHE A 395 -19.35 -14.13 7.04
N ARG A 396 -19.27 -12.96 6.39
CA ARG A 396 -20.14 -12.62 5.23
C ARG A 396 -20.06 -13.65 4.09
N ARG A 397 -18.87 -14.16 3.78
CA ARG A 397 -18.67 -15.20 2.75
C ARG A 397 -19.07 -16.59 3.24
N ALA A 398 -19.05 -16.84 4.53
CA ALA A 398 -19.46 -18.12 5.10
C ALA A 398 -20.98 -18.32 5.13
N GLY A 399 -21.77 -17.32 4.70
CA GLY A 399 -23.20 -17.45 4.40
C GLY A 399 -24.16 -17.13 5.53
N ASP A 400 -23.67 -16.93 6.77
CA ASP A 400 -24.52 -16.56 7.88
C ASP A 400 -23.79 -15.65 8.90
N PRO A 401 -24.38 -14.50 9.29
CA PRO A 401 -23.76 -13.61 10.25
C PRO A 401 -23.88 -14.20 11.67
N ALA A 402 -22.85 -14.87 12.14
CA ALA A 402 -22.71 -15.15 13.55
C ALA A 402 -22.73 -13.84 14.36
N ARG A 403 -23.27 -13.87 15.56
CA ARG A 403 -23.19 -12.72 16.47
C ARG A 403 -21.76 -12.55 16.93
N ILE A 404 -21.13 -11.42 16.55
CA ILE A 404 -19.72 -11.12 16.84
C ILE A 404 -19.62 -10.33 18.15
N THR A 405 -18.85 -10.86 19.09
CA THR A 405 -18.47 -10.20 20.34
C THR A 405 -16.98 -9.91 20.31
N PRO A 406 -16.56 -8.66 20.06
CA PRO A 406 -15.14 -8.33 20.07
C PRO A 406 -14.56 -8.42 21.47
N LEU A 407 -13.36 -8.96 21.59
CA LEU A 407 -12.62 -9.00 22.86
C LEU A 407 -11.28 -8.27 22.66
N ILE A 408 -11.07 -7.24 23.48
CA ILE A 408 -9.81 -6.52 23.58
C ILE A 408 -9.03 -7.14 24.72
N VAL A 409 -7.76 -7.47 24.46
CA VAL A 409 -6.85 -8.07 25.44
C VAL A 409 -5.84 -7.01 25.86
N GLU A 410 -5.79 -6.69 27.15
CA GLU A 410 -4.86 -5.74 27.73
C GLU A 410 -3.52 -6.39 28.04
N ALA A 411 -2.51 -5.56 28.30
CA ALA A 411 -1.20 -6.05 28.71
C ALA A 411 -1.29 -6.70 30.11
N GLY A 412 -0.88 -7.96 30.21
CA GLY A 412 -0.92 -8.71 31.46
C GLY A 412 -2.14 -9.62 31.64
N ASP A 413 -3.14 -9.51 30.78
CA ASP A 413 -4.28 -10.42 30.76
C ASP A 413 -3.86 -11.84 30.32
N ASP A 414 -4.61 -12.85 30.82
CA ASP A 414 -4.63 -14.16 30.18
C ASP A 414 -5.73 -14.21 29.11
N PRO A 415 -5.35 -14.06 27.82
CA PRO A 415 -6.34 -13.97 26.76
C PRO A 415 -7.12 -15.26 26.56
N ASN A 416 -6.57 -16.42 26.93
CA ASN A 416 -7.27 -17.71 26.83
C ASN A 416 -8.43 -17.76 27.84
N ARG A 417 -8.20 -17.35 29.08
CA ARG A 417 -9.23 -17.31 30.12
C ARG A 417 -10.31 -16.28 29.81
N LEU A 418 -9.90 -15.08 29.33
CA LEU A 418 -10.84 -14.04 28.92
C LEU A 418 -11.72 -14.49 27.76
N ALA A 419 -11.15 -15.15 26.75
CA ALA A 419 -11.89 -15.64 25.60
C ALA A 419 -12.91 -16.71 26.00
N LEU A 420 -12.54 -17.63 26.89
CA LEU A 420 -13.43 -18.67 27.40
C LEU A 420 -14.56 -18.05 28.26
N ALA A 421 -14.24 -17.07 29.10
CA ALA A 421 -15.25 -16.37 29.90
C ALA A 421 -16.22 -15.54 29.04
N ALA A 422 -15.75 -14.95 27.95
CA ALA A 422 -16.57 -14.18 27.02
C ALA A 422 -17.42 -15.06 26.10
N ALA A 423 -17.04 -16.35 25.92
CA ALA A 423 -17.72 -17.29 25.05
C ALA A 423 -19.02 -17.78 25.69
N ALA A 424 -20.10 -17.07 25.42
CA ALA A 424 -21.45 -17.36 25.94
C ALA A 424 -22.36 -17.91 24.85
N GLY A 425 -23.53 -18.46 25.26
CA GLY A 425 -24.54 -18.96 24.34
C GLY A 425 -24.48 -20.48 24.15
N PRO A 426 -25.45 -21.05 23.42
CA PRO A 426 -25.61 -22.50 23.30
C PRO A 426 -24.56 -23.15 22.41
N ARG A 427 -23.97 -22.37 21.47
CA ARG A 427 -22.94 -22.82 20.50
C ARG A 427 -21.86 -21.77 20.33
N PRO A 428 -21.02 -21.58 21.37
CA PRO A 428 -20.01 -20.55 21.35
C PRO A 428 -18.81 -20.95 20.49
N GLY A 429 -18.18 -19.96 19.88
CA GLY A 429 -16.92 -20.10 19.18
C GLY A 429 -16.00 -18.92 19.45
N VAL A 430 -14.75 -19.09 19.09
CA VAL A 430 -13.72 -18.05 19.15
C VAL A 430 -12.97 -18.03 17.83
N ILE A 431 -12.76 -16.85 17.27
CA ILE A 431 -11.82 -16.63 16.19
C ILE A 431 -10.72 -15.69 16.70
N TRP A 432 -9.49 -16.13 16.60
CA TRP A 432 -8.32 -15.43 17.10
C TRP A 432 -7.34 -15.20 15.97
N ILE A 433 -7.18 -13.94 15.56
CA ILE A 433 -6.28 -13.53 14.47
C ILE A 433 -5.00 -12.99 15.09
N PHE A 434 -3.85 -13.47 14.61
CA PHE A 434 -2.53 -13.07 15.08
C PHE A 434 -1.56 -12.84 13.92
N ASP A 435 -0.58 -11.94 14.18
CA ASP A 435 0.56 -11.68 13.31
C ASP A 435 1.80 -11.48 14.19
N ARG A 436 2.76 -12.42 14.10
CA ARG A 436 4.01 -12.42 14.85
C ARG A 436 5.19 -11.89 14.07
N THR A 437 5.02 -11.59 12.79
CA THR A 437 6.08 -11.04 11.94
C THR A 437 6.37 -9.58 12.27
N SER A 438 5.39 -8.88 12.83
CA SER A 438 5.59 -7.53 13.31
C SER A 438 6.33 -7.54 14.65
N ASN A 439 7.29 -6.63 14.82
CA ASN A 439 8.22 -6.59 15.97
C ASN A 439 7.55 -6.10 17.27
N THR A 440 6.30 -6.36 17.45
CA THR A 440 5.56 -6.02 18.65
C THR A 440 5.72 -7.11 19.69
N ALA A 441 6.40 -6.75 20.74
CA ALA A 441 6.80 -7.64 21.82
C ALA A 441 5.71 -8.57 22.35
N ALA A 442 6.16 -9.74 22.79
CA ALA A 442 5.48 -10.66 23.68
C ALA A 442 4.03 -10.97 23.31
N ARG A 443 3.89 -11.86 22.36
CA ARG A 443 2.59 -12.29 21.98
C ARG A 443 2.29 -13.63 22.58
N THR A 444 1.06 -13.68 22.96
CA THR A 444 0.48 -14.93 23.47
C THR A 444 0.66 -16.03 22.44
N ALA A 445 1.04 -17.20 22.92
CA ALA A 445 1.04 -18.41 22.11
C ALA A 445 -0.37 -18.64 21.53
N PRO A 446 -0.51 -19.37 20.42
CA PRO A 446 -1.82 -19.76 19.91
C PRO A 446 -2.73 -20.30 21.01
N PRO A 447 -4.05 -20.10 20.88
CA PRO A 447 -5.00 -20.51 21.92
C PRO A 447 -4.79 -21.92 22.40
N ARG A 448 -4.77 -22.10 23.72
CA ARG A 448 -4.62 -23.40 24.40
C ARG A 448 -5.89 -23.82 25.10
N PHE A 449 -7.04 -23.57 24.49
CA PHE A 449 -8.36 -23.78 25.10
C PHE A 449 -8.58 -25.23 25.54
N THR A 450 -8.08 -26.21 24.79
CA THR A 450 -8.17 -27.63 25.17
C THR A 450 -7.46 -27.99 26.46
N GLN A 451 -6.47 -27.19 26.88
CA GLN A 451 -5.77 -27.38 28.16
C GLN A 451 -6.57 -26.80 29.34
N LEU A 452 -7.40 -25.77 29.08
CA LEU A 452 -8.23 -25.12 30.11
C LEU A 452 -9.61 -25.78 30.22
N ASP A 453 -10.18 -26.21 29.10
CA ASP A 453 -11.47 -26.90 29.01
C ASP A 453 -11.40 -27.93 27.86
N PRO A 454 -11.41 -29.25 28.15
CA PRO A 454 -11.31 -30.31 27.15
C PRO A 454 -12.52 -30.39 26.19
N HIS A 455 -13.63 -29.70 26.52
CA HIS A 455 -14.78 -29.61 25.60
C HIS A 455 -14.53 -28.69 24.40
N TRP A 456 -13.45 -27.93 24.40
CA TRP A 456 -13.10 -27.09 23.26
C TRP A 456 -12.26 -27.83 22.22
N SER A 457 -12.46 -27.48 20.93
CA SER A 457 -11.68 -27.97 19.82
C SER A 457 -11.22 -26.80 18.97
N CYS A 458 -9.93 -26.72 18.70
CA CYS A 458 -9.32 -25.62 17.96
C CYS A 458 -8.61 -26.13 16.68
N ARG A 459 -8.61 -25.28 15.63
CA ARG A 459 -7.86 -25.51 14.40
C ARG A 459 -7.15 -24.23 13.99
N LEU A 460 -5.88 -24.35 13.59
CA LEU A 460 -5.07 -23.30 13.01
C LEU A 460 -5.29 -23.24 11.49
N PHE A 461 -5.41 -22.02 10.96
CA PHE A 461 -5.48 -21.68 9.56
C PHE A 461 -4.42 -20.60 9.28
N GLY A 462 -3.54 -20.83 8.32
CA GLY A 462 -2.31 -20.07 8.12
C GLY A 462 -1.10 -20.81 8.67
N ASP A 463 -0.10 -20.11 9.12
CA ASP A 463 1.11 -20.67 9.70
C ASP A 463 1.26 -20.28 11.21
N ASP A 464 2.39 -20.59 11.81
CA ASP A 464 2.68 -20.27 13.21
C ASP A 464 3.13 -18.81 13.42
N GLN A 465 3.41 -18.07 12.36
CA GLN A 465 3.77 -16.66 12.38
C GLN A 465 2.58 -15.75 12.12
N THR A 466 1.74 -16.12 11.13
CA THR A 466 0.56 -15.34 10.75
C THR A 466 -0.61 -16.28 10.49
N GLY A 467 -1.73 -16.05 11.17
CA GLY A 467 -2.86 -16.95 10.97
C GLY A 467 -4.09 -16.59 11.78
N SER A 468 -5.05 -17.49 11.68
CA SER A 468 -6.28 -17.48 12.46
C SER A 468 -6.50 -18.81 13.14
N VAL A 469 -6.76 -18.79 14.45
CA VAL A 469 -7.20 -19.98 15.16
C VAL A 469 -8.71 -19.91 15.36
N ALA A 470 -9.41 -20.94 14.93
CA ALA A 470 -10.83 -21.09 15.13
C ALA A 470 -11.12 -22.19 16.15
N CYS A 471 -11.83 -21.85 17.21
CA CYS A 471 -12.19 -22.77 18.28
C CYS A 471 -13.71 -22.81 18.48
N TYR A 472 -14.22 -23.99 18.77
CA TYR A 472 -15.64 -24.18 19.16
C TYR A 472 -15.77 -25.13 20.33
N ARG A 473 -16.83 -24.96 21.11
CA ARG A 473 -17.18 -25.88 22.19
C ARG A 473 -17.96 -27.06 21.62
N ARG A 474 -17.47 -28.26 21.83
CA ARG A 474 -18.19 -29.49 21.47
C ARG A 474 -19.48 -29.54 22.30
N THR A 475 -20.62 -29.69 21.66
CA THR A 475 -21.85 -30.07 22.34
C THR A 475 -21.65 -31.48 22.84
N GLY A 476 -21.80 -31.73 24.14
CA GLY A 476 -21.61 -33.04 24.74
C GLY A 476 -22.42 -34.11 23.98
N SER A 477 -21.75 -35.24 23.74
CA SER A 477 -22.38 -36.51 23.39
C SER A 477 -23.15 -37.04 24.59
#